data_fcda1ea7379db57f8d5cc308c9f45cfc
#
_entry.id   fcda1ea7379db57f8d5cc308c9f45cfc
#
_cell.length_a   1.000
_cell.length_b   1.000
_cell.length_c   1.000
_cell.angle_alpha   90.00
_cell.angle_beta   90.00
_cell.angle_gamma   90.00
#
_symmetry.space_group_name_H-M   'P 1'
#
loop_
_entity.id
_entity.type
_entity.pdbx_description
1 polymer ?
#
loop_
_entity_poly.entity_id
_entity_poly.type
_entity_poly.pdbx_seq_one_letter_code
_entity_poly.pdbx_strand_id
1 'polypeptide(L)'
;HDADIVILATPSAYLKDFLAPLTVPLRDKFIVSAIKGIVPDDYTTVVEYMHDHYDLSFKQLGIITGPSHAEEVSLERLSYLTVVCTDPENSHTIGHKFATEYIKLSYSTDLYGIEYATILKNIYAVAVGMAVGLGYGDNFLAVLISNSAMEMARFLRESYPDQRETRASAYLGDLLVTCYSVYSRN
;
A
#
# COMPACT_ATOMS: atom_id res chain seq x y z
N HIS A 1 -17.28 18.66 -1.79
CA HIS A 1 -18.52 18.40 -1.05
C HIS A 1 -19.26 17.16 -1.58
N ASP A 2 -19.23 16.91 -2.88
CA ASP A 2 -20.11 15.96 -3.57
C ASP A 2 -19.49 14.55 -3.79
N ALA A 3 -18.29 14.31 -3.27
CA ALA A 3 -17.63 13.01 -3.40
C ALA A 3 -18.03 12.08 -2.24
N ASP A 4 -18.45 10.87 -2.53
CA ASP A 4 -18.70 9.80 -1.56
C ASP A 4 -17.40 9.08 -1.16
N ILE A 5 -16.46 8.97 -2.10
CA ILE A 5 -15.15 8.35 -1.92
C ILE A 5 -14.06 9.39 -2.11
N VAL A 6 -13.13 9.48 -1.16
CA VAL A 6 -11.96 10.36 -1.22
C VAL A 6 -10.71 9.51 -1.25
N ILE A 7 -9.85 9.73 -2.26
CA ILE A 7 -8.59 9.01 -2.40
C ILE A 7 -7.44 9.89 -1.95
N LEU A 8 -6.69 9.43 -0.97
CA LEU A 8 -5.46 10.09 -0.51
C LEU A 8 -4.28 9.56 -1.33
N ALA A 9 -3.67 10.43 -2.14
CA ALA A 9 -2.61 10.08 -3.08
C ALA A 9 -1.43 11.08 -3.04
N THR A 10 -1.16 11.67 -1.87
CA THR A 10 0.00 12.53 -1.62
C THR A 10 1.12 11.70 -0.95
N PRO A 11 2.40 12.11 -1.00
CA PRO A 11 3.42 11.50 -0.16
C PRO A 11 3.07 11.66 1.34
N SER A 12 3.31 10.63 2.14
CA SER A 12 2.94 10.60 3.58
C SER A 12 3.50 11.80 4.35
N ALA A 13 4.70 12.27 4.00
CA ALA A 13 5.34 13.43 4.62
C ALA A 13 4.52 14.74 4.49
N TYR A 14 3.65 14.85 3.52
CA TYR A 14 2.84 16.04 3.25
C TYR A 14 1.35 15.86 3.60
N LEU A 15 0.98 14.72 4.15
CA LEU A 15 -0.43 14.40 4.43
C LEU A 15 -1.06 15.42 5.37
N LYS A 16 -0.37 15.77 6.46
CA LYS A 16 -0.87 16.74 7.46
C LYS A 16 -1.09 18.11 6.83
N ASP A 17 -0.12 18.61 6.09
CA ASP A 17 -0.22 19.92 5.43
C ASP A 17 -1.33 19.93 4.36
N PHE A 18 -1.49 18.82 3.64
CA PHE A 18 -2.54 18.65 2.65
C PHE A 18 -3.94 18.64 3.27
N LEU A 19 -4.08 18.04 4.45
CA LEU A 19 -5.37 17.97 5.17
C LEU A 19 -5.65 19.21 6.03
N ALA A 20 -4.64 20.00 6.40
CA ALA A 20 -4.80 21.16 7.27
C ALA A 20 -5.87 22.17 6.82
N PRO A 21 -6.01 22.52 5.52
CA PRO A 21 -7.03 23.45 5.06
C PRO A 21 -8.44 22.81 4.94
N LEU A 22 -8.59 21.51 5.26
CA LEU A 22 -9.86 20.81 5.10
C LEU A 22 -10.87 21.26 6.16
N THR A 23 -11.93 21.91 5.72
CA THR A 23 -13.02 22.39 6.59
C THR A 23 -14.28 21.53 6.52
N VAL A 24 -14.31 20.58 5.59
CA VAL A 24 -15.46 19.69 5.37
C VAL A 24 -15.30 18.44 6.22
N PRO A 25 -16.34 18.05 6.99
CA PRO A 25 -16.29 16.81 7.73
C PRO A 25 -16.18 15.59 6.78
N LEU A 26 -15.34 14.63 7.17
CA LEU A 26 -15.13 13.38 6.41
C LEU A 26 -16.04 12.24 6.90
N ARG A 27 -16.84 12.47 7.92
CA ARG A 27 -17.64 11.48 8.64
C ARG A 27 -18.54 10.63 7.75
N ASP A 28 -19.09 11.22 6.68
CA ASP A 28 -20.02 10.55 5.77
C ASP A 28 -19.32 10.06 4.49
N LYS A 29 -17.99 10.05 4.49
CA LYS A 29 -17.20 9.69 3.31
C LYS A 29 -16.41 8.42 3.54
N PHE A 30 -16.14 7.70 2.45
CA PHE A 30 -15.22 6.60 2.46
C PHE A 30 -13.81 7.10 2.06
N ILE A 31 -12.81 6.85 2.89
CA ILE A 31 -11.45 7.33 2.66
C ILE A 31 -10.57 6.16 2.23
N VAL A 32 -9.93 6.28 1.09
CA VAL A 32 -9.07 5.26 0.52
C VAL A 32 -7.64 5.80 0.41
N SER A 33 -6.70 5.16 1.09
CA SER A 33 -5.29 5.51 1.01
C SER A 33 -4.61 4.78 -0.15
N ALA A 34 -3.95 5.53 -1.02
CA ALA A 34 -2.95 5.03 -1.96
C ALA A 34 -1.53 5.39 -1.51
N ILE A 35 -1.39 5.94 -0.31
CA ILE A 35 -0.12 6.41 0.27
C ILE A 35 0.69 5.21 0.76
N LYS A 36 1.99 5.26 0.55
CA LYS A 36 2.95 4.24 0.97
C LYS A 36 3.97 4.87 1.91
N GLY A 37 3.76 4.73 3.20
CA GLY A 37 4.63 5.32 4.23
C GLY A 37 3.88 5.58 5.52
N ILE A 38 4.62 5.90 6.56
CA ILE A 38 4.09 6.35 7.86
C ILE A 38 3.89 7.87 7.86
N VAL A 39 2.98 8.35 8.70
CA VAL A 39 2.79 9.78 8.93
C VAL A 39 3.90 10.26 9.87
N PRO A 40 4.72 11.26 9.46
CA PRO A 40 5.78 11.78 10.30
C PRO A 40 5.24 12.36 11.61
N ASP A 41 6.06 12.32 12.65
CA ASP A 41 5.81 12.78 14.02
C ASP A 41 4.81 11.94 14.81
N ASP A 42 3.75 11.42 14.19
CA ASP A 42 2.81 10.48 14.82
C ASP A 42 3.33 9.05 14.79
N TYR A 43 4.19 8.72 13.83
CA TYR A 43 4.72 7.36 13.59
C TYR A 43 3.64 6.31 13.39
N THR A 44 2.46 6.72 12.94
CA THR A 44 1.31 5.87 12.64
C THR A 44 1.16 5.61 11.16
N THR A 45 0.44 4.58 10.80
CA THR A 45 0.00 4.38 9.41
C THR A 45 -1.03 5.45 9.01
N VAL A 46 -1.31 5.58 7.72
CA VAL A 46 -2.28 6.57 7.24
C VAL A 46 -3.69 6.26 7.73
N VAL A 47 -4.06 4.98 7.77
CA VAL A 47 -5.39 4.59 8.25
C VAL A 47 -5.56 4.83 9.76
N GLU A 48 -4.52 4.55 10.56
CA GLU A 48 -4.51 4.88 11.99
C GLU A 48 -4.62 6.39 12.20
N TYR A 49 -3.82 7.17 11.48
CA TYR A 49 -3.88 8.63 11.53
C TYR A 49 -5.27 9.18 11.20
N MET A 50 -5.91 8.67 10.16
CA MET A 50 -7.26 9.09 9.77
C MET A 50 -8.31 8.68 10.82
N HIS A 51 -8.14 7.50 11.42
CA HIS A 51 -8.99 7.05 12.52
C HIS A 51 -8.89 7.99 13.73
N ASP A 52 -7.66 8.25 14.19
CA ASP A 52 -7.40 8.95 15.45
C ASP A 52 -7.68 10.45 15.37
N HIS A 53 -7.40 11.09 14.21
CA HIS A 53 -7.50 12.55 14.09
C HIS A 53 -8.79 13.04 13.42
N TYR A 54 -9.49 12.17 12.69
CA TYR A 54 -10.71 12.54 11.95
C TYR A 54 -11.97 11.80 12.43
N ASP A 55 -11.86 11.01 13.53
CA ASP A 55 -12.95 10.24 14.12
C ASP A 55 -13.66 9.32 13.09
N LEU A 56 -12.86 8.66 12.25
CA LEU A 56 -13.34 7.77 11.21
C LEU A 56 -13.29 6.32 11.68
N SER A 57 -14.38 5.60 11.48
CA SER A 57 -14.39 4.15 11.73
C SER A 57 -13.47 3.43 10.74
N PHE A 58 -12.76 2.38 11.17
CA PHE A 58 -11.99 1.51 10.27
C PHE A 58 -12.85 0.91 9.13
N LYS A 59 -14.17 0.83 9.29
CA LYS A 59 -15.07 0.41 8.20
C LYS A 59 -15.19 1.44 7.07
N GLN A 60 -14.86 2.71 7.36
CA GLN A 60 -14.85 3.81 6.37
C GLN A 60 -13.44 4.02 5.76
N LEU A 61 -12.47 3.23 6.17
CA LEU A 61 -11.09 3.34 5.73
C LEU A 61 -10.73 2.17 4.83
N GLY A 62 -10.02 2.45 3.75
CA GLY A 62 -9.52 1.44 2.84
C GLY A 62 -8.14 1.80 2.30
N ILE A 63 -7.50 0.82 1.68
CA ILE A 63 -6.21 0.96 1.03
C ILE A 63 -6.30 0.41 -0.39
N ILE A 64 -5.61 1.06 -1.32
CA ILE A 64 -5.33 0.52 -2.66
C ILE A 64 -3.83 0.34 -2.78
N THR A 65 -3.41 -0.86 -3.13
CA THR A 65 -2.00 -1.21 -3.32
C THR A 65 -1.84 -2.31 -4.38
N GLY A 66 -0.63 -2.73 -4.64
CA GLY A 66 -0.31 -3.84 -5.54
C GLY A 66 0.70 -3.47 -6.63
N PRO A 67 1.17 -4.45 -7.39
CA PRO A 67 2.12 -4.27 -8.49
C PRO A 67 1.46 -3.53 -9.67
N SER A 68 1.52 -2.19 -9.64
CA SER A 68 0.84 -1.32 -10.61
C SER A 68 1.59 0.01 -10.78
N HIS A 69 2.72 -0.03 -11.50
CA HIS A 69 3.42 1.19 -11.86
C HIS A 69 2.58 2.06 -12.80
N ALA A 70 2.51 3.37 -12.53
CA ALA A 70 1.70 4.32 -13.30
C ALA A 70 2.09 4.33 -14.79
N GLU A 71 3.36 4.16 -15.08
CA GLU A 71 3.91 4.08 -16.42
C GLU A 71 3.34 2.89 -17.20
N GLU A 72 3.23 1.73 -16.56
CA GLU A 72 2.64 0.54 -17.18
C GLU A 72 1.13 0.64 -17.30
N VAL A 73 0.46 1.16 -16.27
CA VAL A 73 -0.99 1.40 -16.31
C VAL A 73 -1.36 2.38 -17.43
N SER A 74 -0.55 3.43 -17.63
CA SER A 74 -0.78 4.41 -18.72
C SER A 74 -0.62 3.82 -20.12
N LEU A 75 0.10 2.70 -20.24
CA LEU A 75 0.28 1.93 -21.47
C LEU A 75 -0.71 0.75 -21.57
N GLU A 76 -1.74 0.73 -20.71
CA GLU A 76 -2.74 -0.34 -20.64
C GLU A 76 -2.12 -1.73 -20.43
N ARG A 77 -0.96 -1.79 -19.76
CA ARG A 77 -0.33 -3.07 -19.40
C ARG A 77 -1.11 -3.73 -18.26
N LEU A 78 -1.18 -5.06 -18.32
CA LEU A 78 -1.87 -5.84 -17.30
C LEU A 78 -1.27 -5.56 -15.92
N SER A 79 -2.08 -4.97 -15.06
CA SER A 79 -1.71 -4.53 -13.72
C SER A 79 -2.65 -5.12 -12.67
N TYR A 80 -2.17 -5.22 -11.44
CA TYR A 80 -2.92 -5.83 -10.35
C TYR A 80 -3.05 -4.85 -9.20
N LEU A 81 -4.29 -4.63 -8.75
CA LEU A 81 -4.58 -3.85 -7.56
C LEU A 81 -5.25 -4.74 -6.50
N THR A 82 -4.87 -4.53 -5.26
CA THR A 82 -5.58 -5.07 -4.10
C THR A 82 -6.31 -3.94 -3.42
N VAL A 83 -7.62 -4.09 -3.27
CA VAL A 83 -8.46 -3.18 -2.48
C VAL A 83 -8.65 -3.81 -1.11
N VAL A 84 -8.31 -3.06 -0.09
CA VAL A 84 -8.32 -3.52 1.31
C VAL A 84 -9.29 -2.70 2.11
N CYS A 85 -10.25 -3.36 2.73
CA CYS A 85 -11.20 -2.74 3.68
C CYS A 85 -11.54 -3.78 4.74
N THR A 86 -11.77 -3.34 5.97
CA THR A 86 -12.21 -4.27 7.04
C THR A 86 -13.58 -4.88 6.73
N ASP A 87 -14.39 -4.20 5.93
CA ASP A 87 -15.66 -4.71 5.42
C ASP A 87 -15.52 -5.16 3.95
N PRO A 88 -15.74 -6.46 3.64
CA PRO A 88 -15.62 -6.98 2.28
C PRO A 88 -16.56 -6.31 1.26
N GLU A 89 -17.78 -5.92 1.65
CA GLU A 89 -18.72 -5.26 0.74
C GLU A 89 -18.18 -3.92 0.26
N ASN A 90 -17.55 -3.16 1.16
CA ASN A 90 -16.92 -1.90 0.83
C ASN A 90 -15.73 -2.10 -0.12
N SER A 91 -14.92 -3.14 0.09
CA SER A 91 -13.80 -3.43 -0.82
C SER A 91 -14.28 -3.72 -2.23
N HIS A 92 -15.36 -4.48 -2.40
CA HIS A 92 -15.96 -4.77 -3.71
C HIS A 92 -16.56 -3.51 -4.36
N THR A 93 -17.30 -2.71 -3.59
CA THR A 93 -17.90 -1.46 -4.08
C THR A 93 -16.85 -0.50 -4.60
N ILE A 94 -15.74 -0.33 -3.87
CA ILE A 94 -14.63 0.51 -4.29
C ILE A 94 -13.90 -0.11 -5.47
N GLY A 95 -13.61 -1.40 -5.42
CA GLY A 95 -12.90 -2.10 -6.49
C GLY A 95 -13.57 -1.96 -7.85
N HIS A 96 -14.88 -2.10 -7.92
CA HIS A 96 -15.62 -1.92 -9.17
C HIS A 96 -15.41 -0.56 -9.85
N LYS A 97 -14.96 0.46 -9.13
CA LYS A 97 -14.61 1.77 -9.70
C LYS A 97 -13.25 1.79 -10.38
N PHE A 98 -12.38 0.81 -10.09
CA PHE A 98 -11.01 0.72 -10.61
C PHE A 98 -10.82 -0.42 -11.62
N ALA A 99 -11.75 -1.36 -11.70
CA ALA A 99 -11.66 -2.49 -12.63
C ALA A 99 -11.69 -2.02 -14.09
N THR A 100 -10.74 -2.50 -14.87
CA THR A 100 -10.69 -2.31 -16.33
C THR A 100 -10.26 -3.61 -17.02
N GLU A 101 -10.13 -3.60 -18.34
CA GLU A 101 -9.61 -4.75 -19.08
C GLU A 101 -8.18 -5.10 -18.70
N TYR A 102 -7.37 -4.09 -18.33
CA TYR A 102 -5.95 -4.23 -17.98
C TYR A 102 -5.66 -4.03 -16.47
N ILE A 103 -6.65 -3.72 -15.63
CA ILE A 103 -6.52 -3.69 -14.17
C ILE A 103 -7.33 -4.82 -13.57
N LYS A 104 -6.64 -5.81 -13.01
CA LYS A 104 -7.23 -6.93 -12.28
C LYS A 104 -7.24 -6.66 -10.81
N LEU A 105 -8.34 -7.00 -10.15
CA LEU A 105 -8.54 -6.72 -8.73
C LEU A 105 -8.42 -7.99 -7.89
N SER A 106 -7.85 -7.81 -6.70
CA SER A 106 -7.98 -8.72 -5.56
C SER A 106 -8.47 -7.94 -4.34
N TYR A 107 -8.95 -8.66 -3.35
CA TYR A 107 -9.58 -8.08 -2.18
C TYR A 107 -8.98 -8.68 -0.91
N SER A 108 -8.87 -7.87 0.13
CA SER A 108 -8.37 -8.30 1.43
C SER A 108 -9.06 -7.53 2.55
N THR A 109 -9.11 -8.12 3.72
CA THR A 109 -9.55 -7.45 4.96
C THR A 109 -8.38 -7.11 5.89
N ASP A 110 -7.15 -7.53 5.54
CA ASP A 110 -5.95 -7.31 6.34
C ASP A 110 -5.41 -5.89 6.15
N LEU A 111 -6.09 -4.93 6.77
CA LEU A 111 -5.78 -3.50 6.65
C LEU A 111 -4.37 -3.19 7.16
N TYR A 112 -4.05 -3.62 8.39
CA TYR A 112 -2.75 -3.39 9.01
C TYR A 112 -1.61 -4.12 8.30
N GLY A 113 -1.77 -5.40 8.03
CA GLY A 113 -0.71 -6.19 7.43
C GLY A 113 -0.31 -5.69 6.05
N ILE A 114 -1.28 -5.30 5.22
CA ILE A 114 -1.01 -4.79 3.88
C ILE A 114 -0.43 -3.37 3.95
N GLU A 115 -0.90 -2.50 4.85
CA GLU A 115 -0.34 -1.16 4.98
C GLU A 115 1.12 -1.20 5.42
N TYR A 116 1.47 -1.98 6.44
CA TYR A 116 2.85 -2.19 6.85
C TYR A 116 3.70 -2.87 5.78
N ALA A 117 3.16 -3.82 5.03
CA ALA A 117 3.87 -4.42 3.91
C ALA A 117 4.26 -3.39 2.85
N THR A 118 3.39 -2.41 2.56
CA THR A 118 3.69 -1.33 1.60
C THR A 118 4.78 -0.37 2.10
N ILE A 119 4.94 -0.24 3.40
CA ILE A 119 6.03 0.53 4.02
C ILE A 119 7.34 -0.25 3.92
N LEU A 120 7.34 -1.48 4.41
CA LEU A 120 8.52 -2.35 4.48
C LEU A 120 9.13 -2.62 3.10
N LYS A 121 8.30 -2.86 2.08
CA LYS A 121 8.82 -3.10 0.72
C LYS A 121 9.71 -1.98 0.20
N ASN A 122 9.40 -0.72 0.55
CA ASN A 122 10.21 0.42 0.11
C ASN A 122 11.57 0.43 0.80
N ILE A 123 11.63 0.05 2.08
CA ILE A 123 12.88 -0.10 2.83
C ILE A 123 13.75 -1.18 2.17
N TYR A 124 13.16 -2.34 1.87
CA TYR A 124 13.87 -3.44 1.22
C TYR A 124 14.32 -3.10 -0.20
N ALA A 125 13.48 -2.36 -0.96
CA ALA A 125 13.85 -1.92 -2.30
C ALA A 125 15.05 -0.97 -2.29
N VAL A 126 15.15 -0.08 -1.30
CA VAL A 126 16.36 0.76 -1.10
C VAL A 126 17.58 -0.11 -0.85
N ALA A 127 17.49 -1.14 0.01
CA ALA A 127 18.59 -2.06 0.27
C ALA A 127 19.01 -2.83 -1.01
N VAL A 128 18.04 -3.27 -1.81
CA VAL A 128 18.31 -3.92 -3.10
C VAL A 128 18.98 -2.95 -4.08
N GLY A 129 18.50 -1.72 -4.19
CA GLY A 129 19.09 -0.67 -5.03
C GLY A 129 20.53 -0.35 -4.61
N MET A 130 20.82 -0.28 -3.31
CA MET A 130 22.19 -0.12 -2.79
C MET A 130 23.09 -1.29 -3.20
N ALA A 131 22.59 -2.53 -3.10
CA ALA A 131 23.35 -3.72 -3.50
C ALA A 131 23.65 -3.71 -5.00
N VAL A 132 22.68 -3.33 -5.84
CA VAL A 132 22.90 -3.14 -7.30
C VAL A 132 23.96 -2.09 -7.55
N GLY A 133 23.88 -0.94 -6.89
CA GLY A 133 24.86 0.14 -7.02
C GLY A 133 26.30 -0.25 -6.59
N LEU A 134 26.42 -1.19 -5.65
CA LEU A 134 27.70 -1.77 -5.21
C LEU A 134 28.21 -2.90 -6.12
N GLY A 135 27.47 -3.27 -7.17
CA GLY A 135 27.86 -4.28 -8.13
C GLY A 135 27.58 -5.74 -7.71
N TYR A 136 26.72 -5.97 -6.74
CA TYR A 136 26.28 -7.33 -6.41
C TYR A 136 25.46 -7.93 -7.55
N GLY A 137 25.70 -9.22 -7.84
CA GLY A 137 25.01 -9.93 -8.92
C GLY A 137 23.67 -10.55 -8.51
N ASP A 138 22.97 -11.10 -9.49
CA ASP A 138 21.60 -11.62 -9.36
C ASP A 138 21.44 -12.69 -8.27
N ASN A 139 22.46 -13.53 -8.05
CA ASN A 139 22.41 -14.54 -6.99
C ASN A 139 22.26 -13.90 -5.60
N PHE A 140 23.03 -12.83 -5.35
CA PHE A 140 22.93 -12.09 -4.08
C PHE A 140 21.58 -11.38 -3.97
N LEU A 141 21.15 -10.72 -5.03
CA LEU A 141 19.87 -9.99 -5.04
C LEU A 141 18.67 -10.92 -4.79
N ALA A 142 18.68 -12.10 -5.41
CA ALA A 142 17.64 -13.11 -5.18
C ALA A 142 17.55 -13.54 -3.70
N VAL A 143 18.71 -13.75 -3.05
CA VAL A 143 18.76 -14.09 -1.62
C VAL A 143 18.33 -12.91 -0.75
N LEU A 144 18.78 -11.70 -1.06
CA LEU A 144 18.41 -10.49 -0.33
C LEU A 144 16.89 -10.27 -0.35
N ILE A 145 16.26 -10.38 -1.52
CA ILE A 145 14.81 -10.21 -1.67
C ILE A 145 14.04 -11.34 -0.98
N SER A 146 14.52 -12.58 -1.08
CA SER A 146 13.91 -13.72 -0.38
C SER A 146 13.96 -13.52 1.13
N ASN A 147 15.09 -13.08 1.68
CA ASN A 147 15.22 -12.77 3.10
C ASN A 147 14.33 -11.60 3.52
N SER A 148 14.20 -10.57 2.68
CA SER A 148 13.29 -9.44 2.91
C SER A 148 11.83 -9.89 2.99
N ALA A 149 11.41 -10.81 2.12
CA ALA A 149 10.07 -11.38 2.18
C ALA A 149 9.82 -12.17 3.48
N MET A 150 10.82 -12.96 3.92
CA MET A 150 10.74 -13.69 5.19
C MET A 150 10.73 -12.76 6.41
N GLU A 151 11.52 -11.70 6.37
CA GLU A 151 11.55 -10.68 7.43
C GLU A 151 10.21 -9.95 7.53
N MET A 152 9.63 -9.52 6.40
CA MET A 152 8.30 -8.94 6.34
C MET A 152 7.26 -9.87 6.97
N ALA A 153 7.24 -11.14 6.57
CA ALA A 153 6.29 -12.11 7.11
C ALA A 153 6.45 -12.30 8.63
N ARG A 154 7.71 -12.33 9.12
CA ARG A 154 8.01 -12.41 10.55
C ARG A 154 7.57 -11.17 11.31
N PHE A 155 7.91 -9.98 10.79
CA PHE A 155 7.50 -8.71 11.39
C PHE A 155 5.97 -8.63 11.56
N LEU A 156 5.22 -8.93 10.49
CA LEU A 156 3.77 -8.89 10.51
C LEU A 156 3.16 -9.88 11.50
N ARG A 157 3.74 -11.10 11.59
CA ARG A 157 3.28 -12.12 12.55
C ARG A 157 3.47 -11.69 14.00
N GLU A 158 4.59 -11.03 14.32
CA GLU A 158 4.93 -10.62 15.68
C GLU A 158 4.19 -9.32 16.09
N SER A 159 4.03 -8.37 15.16
CA SER A 159 3.43 -7.07 15.47
C SER A 159 1.91 -7.07 15.37
N TYR A 160 1.36 -7.79 14.40
CA TYR A 160 -0.07 -7.86 14.12
C TYR A 160 -0.47 -9.30 13.80
N PRO A 161 -0.59 -10.18 14.83
CA PRO A 161 -0.91 -11.59 14.62
C PRO A 161 -2.24 -11.78 13.88
N ASP A 162 -2.17 -12.41 12.72
CA ASP A 162 -3.33 -12.77 11.90
C ASP A 162 -2.93 -13.90 10.94
N GLN A 163 -3.92 -14.60 10.38
CA GLN A 163 -3.68 -15.57 9.31
C GLN A 163 -3.53 -14.86 7.98
N ARG A 164 -2.28 -14.79 7.48
CA ARG A 164 -1.92 -14.10 6.24
C ARG A 164 -1.29 -15.01 5.21
N GLU A 165 -1.72 -14.86 3.96
CA GLU A 165 -1.00 -15.42 2.81
C GLU A 165 0.00 -14.38 2.29
N THR A 166 1.17 -14.32 2.93
CA THR A 166 2.23 -13.34 2.59
C THR A 166 2.86 -13.53 1.21
N ARG A 167 2.51 -14.62 0.49
CA ARG A 167 2.89 -14.83 -0.92
C ARG A 167 1.92 -14.18 -1.91
N ALA A 168 0.80 -13.66 -1.44
CA ALA A 168 -0.17 -12.96 -2.29
C ALA A 168 0.43 -11.70 -2.94
N SER A 169 -0.23 -11.23 -4.01
CA SER A 169 0.25 -10.11 -4.84
C SER A 169 0.45 -8.80 -4.05
N ALA A 170 -0.37 -8.55 -3.03
CA ALA A 170 -0.26 -7.37 -2.18
C ALA A 170 1.00 -7.35 -1.29
N TYR A 171 1.61 -8.49 -1.04
CA TYR A 171 2.83 -8.65 -0.24
C TYR A 171 4.03 -8.96 -1.13
N LEU A 172 4.21 -10.23 -1.49
CA LEU A 172 5.36 -10.67 -2.27
C LEU A 172 5.38 -10.07 -3.67
N GLY A 173 4.24 -10.00 -4.35
CA GLY A 173 4.17 -9.45 -5.71
C GLY A 173 4.58 -7.98 -5.75
N ASP A 174 4.08 -7.18 -4.80
CA ASP A 174 4.39 -5.75 -4.71
C ASP A 174 5.85 -5.51 -4.25
N LEU A 175 6.40 -6.37 -3.40
CA LEU A 175 7.83 -6.36 -3.05
C LEU A 175 8.70 -6.63 -4.28
N LEU A 176 8.40 -7.70 -5.02
CA LEU A 176 9.19 -8.10 -6.19
C LEU A 176 9.22 -7.01 -7.25
N VAL A 177 8.05 -6.47 -7.63
CA VAL A 177 8.00 -5.42 -8.66
C VAL A 177 8.74 -4.15 -8.20
N THR A 178 8.68 -3.83 -6.90
CA THR A 178 9.37 -2.66 -6.34
C THR A 178 10.90 -2.84 -6.35
N CYS A 179 11.40 -4.07 -6.17
CA CYS A 179 12.82 -4.38 -6.16
C CYS A 179 13.42 -4.52 -7.56
N TYR A 180 12.69 -5.05 -8.54
CA TYR A 180 13.22 -5.38 -9.87
C TYR A 180 12.87 -4.37 -10.96
N SER A 181 11.82 -3.56 -10.77
CA SER A 181 11.36 -2.67 -11.82
C SER A 181 12.28 -1.48 -12.04
N VAL A 182 12.56 -1.19 -13.31
CA VAL A 182 13.26 0.02 -13.71
C VAL A 182 12.45 1.30 -13.43
N TYR A 183 11.17 1.18 -13.17
CA TYR A 183 10.28 2.30 -12.79
C TYR A 183 10.26 2.53 -11.28
N SER A 184 10.91 1.67 -10.49
CA SER A 184 11.04 1.87 -9.05
C SER A 184 11.82 3.15 -8.76
N ARG A 185 11.31 3.96 -7.84
CA ARG A 185 11.95 5.22 -7.40
C ARG A 185 12.81 5.04 -6.15
N ASN A 186 12.91 3.81 -5.68
CA ASN A 186 13.70 3.47 -4.49
C ASN A 186 15.15 3.16 -4.83
#